data_236a405968615acfed4b58fdf3b39969
#
_entry.id   236a405968615acfed4b58fdf3b39969
#
_cell.length_a   1.000
_cell.length_b   1.000
_cell.length_c   1.000
_cell.angle_alpha   90.00
_cell.angle_beta   90.00
_cell.angle_gamma   90.00
#
_symmetry.space_group_name_H-M   'P 1'
#
loop_
_entity.id
_entity.type
_entity.pdbx_description
1 polymer ?
#
loop_
_entity_poly.entity_id
_entity_poly.type
_entity_poly.pdbx_seq_one_letter_code
_entity_poly.pdbx_strand_id
1 'polypeptide(L)'
;MLYVYYPEVMMFCNLVSVMIINNVKGSFIIREANVEDLPALVNIHVTSWNATYSTYHPKPTHALREHQWRKAFQDREDNWFCYVAQKQGGEIAGFATGNDFHDEELSYEGQLNKIHFLKEYQRMGLGRVLVGCVVARFINKGFNSMILFADTGNPAIKFYDVLKGERLLDKEGTFLGAYGWKDLQVLFELCSSADSTNKGSVH
;
A
#
# COMPACT_ATOMS: atom_id res chain seq x y z
N MET A 1 -18.60 10.92 -20.33
CA MET A 1 -17.24 10.96 -20.87
C MET A 1 -16.49 12.06 -20.10
N LEU A 2 -15.88 11.72 -18.96
CA LEU A 2 -15.13 12.66 -18.15
C LEU A 2 -13.67 12.18 -18.14
N TYR A 3 -12.85 12.89 -18.87
CA TYR A 3 -11.40 12.77 -18.80
C TYR A 3 -10.95 13.34 -17.47
N VAL A 4 -10.42 12.51 -16.57
CA VAL A 4 -9.65 12.98 -15.42
C VAL A 4 -8.22 13.08 -15.87
N TYR A 5 -7.80 14.29 -16.17
CA TYR A 5 -6.42 14.63 -16.55
C TYR A 5 -5.63 14.85 -15.25
N TYR A 6 -4.55 14.10 -15.06
CA TYR A 6 -3.67 14.12 -13.88
C TYR A 6 -2.31 14.79 -14.13
N PRO A 7 -2.17 16.06 -14.51
CA PRO A 7 -0.84 16.67 -14.55
C PRO A 7 -0.47 17.53 -13.34
N GLU A 8 -1.40 17.87 -12.43
CA GLU A 8 -1.10 18.86 -11.38
C GLU A 8 -1.03 18.32 -9.95
N VAL A 9 -1.32 17.03 -9.70
CA VAL A 9 -1.43 16.46 -8.35
C VAL A 9 -0.07 16.07 -7.75
N MET A 10 1.01 16.09 -8.54
CA MET A 10 2.29 15.47 -8.17
C MET A 10 3.36 16.41 -7.62
N MET A 11 3.11 17.72 -7.50
CA MET A 11 4.18 18.69 -7.18
C MET A 11 4.26 19.12 -5.71
N PHE A 12 3.43 18.58 -4.79
CA PHE A 12 3.42 19.01 -3.39
C PHE A 12 3.46 17.85 -2.39
N CYS A 13 4.55 17.08 -2.38
CA CYS A 13 4.79 16.08 -1.33
C CYS A 13 5.58 16.63 -0.13
N ASN A 14 5.52 17.91 0.14
CA ASN A 14 6.28 18.54 1.21
C ASN A 14 5.43 19.19 2.32
N LEU A 15 4.18 18.84 2.54
CA LEU A 15 3.39 19.19 3.75
C LEU A 15 1.95 18.71 3.55
N VAL A 16 1.52 17.70 4.34
CA VAL A 16 0.12 17.25 4.49
C VAL A 16 -0.67 17.24 3.17
N SER A 17 -0.28 16.39 2.24
CA SER A 17 -0.96 16.32 0.95
C SER A 17 -2.19 15.44 1.05
N VAL A 18 -3.37 16.05 1.03
CA VAL A 18 -4.64 15.36 0.82
C VAL A 18 -4.80 15.17 -0.68
N MET A 19 -4.72 13.93 -1.15
CA MET A 19 -4.98 13.58 -2.54
C MET A 19 -6.44 13.15 -2.70
N ILE A 20 -7.18 13.76 -3.62
CA ILE A 20 -8.57 13.36 -3.93
C ILE A 20 -8.57 12.48 -5.17
N ILE A 21 -9.19 11.31 -5.07
CA ILE A 21 -9.35 10.37 -6.17
C ILE A 21 -10.82 10.12 -6.41
N ASN A 22 -11.25 10.36 -7.63
CA ASN A 22 -12.61 10.10 -8.05
C ASN A 22 -12.66 8.81 -8.89
N ASN A 23 -13.54 7.90 -8.52
CA ASN A 23 -13.82 6.70 -9.29
C ASN A 23 -15.32 6.39 -9.33
N VAL A 24 -15.69 5.29 -9.98
CA VAL A 24 -17.10 4.89 -10.17
C VAL A 24 -17.88 4.62 -8.88
N LYS A 25 -17.19 4.43 -7.75
CA LYS A 25 -17.80 4.19 -6.42
C LYS A 25 -17.71 5.40 -5.48
N GLY A 26 -17.22 6.53 -5.96
CA GLY A 26 -17.18 7.78 -5.21
C GLY A 26 -15.78 8.41 -5.12
N SER A 27 -15.69 9.46 -4.33
CA SER A 27 -14.46 10.20 -4.10
C SER A 27 -13.76 9.66 -2.84
N PHE A 28 -12.44 9.51 -2.93
CA PHE A 28 -11.57 9.08 -1.84
C PHE A 28 -10.52 10.13 -1.57
N ILE A 29 -10.20 10.31 -0.31
CA ILE A 29 -9.12 11.15 0.17
C ILE A 29 -8.00 10.22 0.63
N ILE A 30 -6.80 10.42 0.11
CA ILE A 30 -5.60 9.75 0.64
C ILE A 30 -4.91 10.73 1.59
N ARG A 31 -4.69 10.30 2.81
CA ARG A 31 -4.04 11.08 3.84
C ARG A 31 -3.21 10.20 4.77
N GLU A 32 -2.34 10.82 5.53
CA GLU A 32 -1.67 10.13 6.62
C GLU A 32 -2.66 9.76 7.72
N ALA A 33 -2.48 8.57 8.30
CA ALA A 33 -3.31 8.08 9.38
C ALA A 33 -2.95 8.76 10.71
N ASN A 34 -3.93 8.93 11.56
CA ASN A 34 -3.76 9.38 12.94
C ASN A 34 -4.33 8.35 13.93
N VAL A 35 -4.20 8.60 15.23
CA VAL A 35 -4.63 7.67 16.28
C VAL A 35 -6.15 7.47 16.31
N GLU A 36 -6.92 8.42 15.80
CA GLU A 36 -8.39 8.34 15.71
C GLU A 36 -8.85 7.30 14.68
N ASP A 37 -8.00 6.97 13.70
CA ASP A 37 -8.26 5.94 12.69
C ASP A 37 -8.10 4.51 13.24
N LEU A 38 -7.55 4.35 14.44
CA LEU A 38 -7.18 3.07 15.01
C LEU A 38 -8.31 2.02 14.97
N PRO A 39 -9.57 2.32 15.34
CA PRO A 39 -10.65 1.34 15.25
C PRO A 39 -10.89 0.83 13.82
N ALA A 40 -10.82 1.72 12.83
CA ALA A 40 -10.99 1.35 11.42
C ALA A 40 -9.80 0.53 10.91
N LEU A 41 -8.56 0.90 11.25
CA LEU A 41 -7.35 0.17 10.89
C LEU A 41 -7.36 -1.25 11.45
N VAL A 42 -7.75 -1.41 12.71
CA VAL A 42 -7.89 -2.73 13.36
C VAL A 42 -8.93 -3.59 12.63
N ASN A 43 -10.11 -3.03 12.38
CA ASN A 43 -11.18 -3.73 11.68
C ASN A 43 -10.77 -4.18 10.27
N ILE A 44 -10.20 -3.27 9.47
CA ILE A 44 -9.72 -3.58 8.12
C ILE A 44 -8.65 -4.69 8.17
N HIS A 45 -7.69 -4.57 9.09
CA HIS A 45 -6.60 -5.53 9.21
C HIS A 45 -7.10 -6.93 9.56
N VAL A 46 -8.01 -7.06 10.55
CA VAL A 46 -8.58 -8.36 10.93
C VAL A 46 -9.46 -8.93 9.81
N THR A 47 -10.35 -8.12 9.25
CA THR A 47 -11.31 -8.56 8.23
C THR A 47 -10.60 -9.01 6.95
N SER A 48 -9.69 -8.19 6.43
CA SER A 48 -8.97 -8.50 5.20
C SER A 48 -8.01 -9.67 5.37
N TRP A 49 -7.33 -9.79 6.53
CA TRP A 49 -6.45 -10.91 6.82
C TRP A 49 -7.23 -12.22 6.88
N ASN A 50 -8.36 -12.24 7.60
CA ASN A 50 -9.21 -13.43 7.71
C ASN A 50 -9.82 -13.85 6.37
N ALA A 51 -10.12 -12.88 5.49
CA ALA A 51 -10.61 -13.17 4.15
C ALA A 51 -9.53 -13.75 3.23
N THR A 52 -8.28 -13.30 3.39
CA THR A 52 -7.14 -13.75 2.59
C THR A 52 -6.60 -15.11 3.06
N TYR A 53 -6.52 -15.32 4.38
CA TYR A 53 -5.88 -16.45 5.02
C TYR A 53 -6.91 -17.29 5.82
N SER A 54 -8.01 -17.66 5.18
CA SER A 54 -9.13 -18.35 5.84
C SER A 54 -8.75 -19.69 6.50
N THR A 55 -7.71 -20.37 5.98
CA THR A 55 -7.23 -21.67 6.46
C THR A 55 -6.15 -21.58 7.54
N TYR A 56 -5.58 -20.40 7.78
CA TYR A 56 -4.55 -20.23 8.81
C TYR A 56 -5.13 -20.14 10.20
N HIS A 57 -4.48 -20.77 11.17
CA HIS A 57 -4.81 -20.74 12.60
C HIS A 57 -3.55 -20.63 13.45
N PRO A 58 -3.59 -19.90 14.59
CA PRO A 58 -4.72 -19.11 15.09
C PRO A 58 -4.94 -17.83 14.27
N LYS A 59 -6.19 -17.41 14.13
CA LYS A 59 -6.55 -16.16 13.47
C LYS A 59 -6.23 -14.95 14.37
N PRO A 60 -5.78 -13.83 13.84
CA PRO A 60 -5.56 -12.62 14.62
C PRO A 60 -6.88 -12.10 15.18
N THR A 61 -6.89 -11.79 16.48
CA THR A 61 -8.04 -11.15 17.14
C THR A 61 -7.99 -9.63 17.01
N HIS A 62 -9.14 -8.97 17.19
CA HIS A 62 -9.19 -7.51 17.26
C HIS A 62 -8.30 -6.99 18.39
N ALA A 63 -8.34 -7.59 19.58
CA ALA A 63 -7.51 -7.17 20.71
C ALA A 63 -6.00 -7.25 20.41
N LEU A 64 -5.55 -8.33 19.75
CA LEU A 64 -4.14 -8.45 19.34
C LEU A 64 -3.76 -7.34 18.35
N ARG A 65 -4.59 -7.11 17.31
CA ARG A 65 -4.30 -6.07 16.32
C ARG A 65 -4.40 -4.68 16.91
N GLU A 66 -5.34 -4.42 17.78
CA GLU A 66 -5.45 -3.15 18.49
C GLU A 66 -4.20 -2.86 19.31
N HIS A 67 -3.71 -3.83 20.08
CA HIS A 67 -2.46 -3.67 20.83
C HIS A 67 -1.27 -3.34 19.90
N GLN A 68 -1.13 -4.07 18.79
CA GLN A 68 -0.06 -3.83 17.81
C GLN A 68 -0.15 -2.43 17.17
N TRP A 69 -1.35 -1.99 16.79
CA TRP A 69 -1.56 -0.68 16.21
C TRP A 69 -1.31 0.45 17.21
N ARG A 70 -1.80 0.31 18.46
CA ARG A 70 -1.52 1.29 19.52
C ARG A 70 -0.03 1.46 19.73
N LYS A 71 0.69 0.34 19.82
CA LYS A 71 2.15 0.35 19.94
C LYS A 71 2.80 1.07 18.76
N ALA A 72 2.42 0.78 17.52
CA ALA A 72 2.96 1.42 16.33
C ALA A 72 2.76 2.95 16.33
N PHE A 73 1.60 3.44 16.80
CA PHE A 73 1.36 4.88 16.94
C PHE A 73 2.10 5.53 18.11
N GLN A 74 2.30 4.80 19.21
CA GLN A 74 3.04 5.29 20.40
C GLN A 74 4.54 5.36 20.15
N ASP A 75 5.08 4.32 19.51
CA ASP A 75 6.52 4.22 19.21
C ASP A 75 6.87 4.88 17.86
N ARG A 76 5.97 5.71 17.35
CA ARG A 76 6.11 6.33 16.04
C ARG A 76 7.30 7.30 16.05
N GLU A 77 8.32 6.91 15.33
CA GLU A 77 9.47 7.73 14.94
C GLU A 77 9.36 8.04 13.43
N ASP A 78 10.29 8.78 12.88
CA ASP A 78 10.33 9.09 11.44
C ASP A 78 10.58 7.86 10.54
N ASN A 79 10.82 6.70 11.15
CA ASN A 79 11.06 5.43 10.47
C ASN A 79 9.80 4.63 10.16
N TRP A 80 8.60 5.07 10.61
CA TRP A 80 7.32 4.40 10.34
C TRP A 80 6.22 5.39 10.00
N PHE A 81 5.38 5.04 9.05
CA PHE A 81 4.22 5.83 8.65
C PHE A 81 3.07 4.96 8.10
N CYS A 82 1.87 5.53 8.09
CA CYS A 82 0.66 4.88 7.57
C CYS A 82 -0.16 5.87 6.75
N TYR A 83 -0.58 5.45 5.56
CA TYR A 83 -1.56 6.17 4.74
C TYR A 83 -2.89 5.42 4.72
N VAL A 84 -3.99 6.16 4.70
CA VAL A 84 -5.36 5.65 4.58
C VAL A 84 -6.03 6.17 3.32
N ALA A 85 -6.89 5.34 2.73
CA ALA A 85 -7.84 5.74 1.72
C ALA A 85 -9.21 5.93 2.39
N GLN A 86 -9.63 7.19 2.59
CA GLN A 86 -10.87 7.55 3.23
C GLN A 86 -11.91 7.94 2.19
N LYS A 87 -13.06 7.30 2.19
CA LYS A 87 -14.19 7.66 1.34
C LYS A 87 -14.79 9.00 1.79
N GLN A 88 -15.32 9.77 0.85
CA GLN A 88 -16.15 10.92 1.19
C GLN A 88 -17.31 10.44 2.07
N GLY A 89 -17.42 10.99 3.28
CA GLY A 89 -18.34 10.50 4.32
C GLY A 89 -17.64 9.87 5.53
N GLY A 90 -16.31 9.72 5.48
CA GLY A 90 -15.46 9.41 6.65
C GLY A 90 -15.02 7.96 6.76
N GLU A 91 -15.64 7.03 6.05
CA GLU A 91 -15.28 5.60 6.10
C GLU A 91 -13.88 5.35 5.54
N ILE A 92 -13.04 4.58 6.24
CA ILE A 92 -11.72 4.14 5.77
C ILE A 92 -11.89 2.86 4.96
N ALA A 93 -11.49 2.91 3.68
CA ALA A 93 -11.58 1.81 2.74
C ALA A 93 -10.40 0.84 2.80
N GLY A 94 -9.23 1.36 3.16
CA GLY A 94 -7.99 0.61 3.22
C GLY A 94 -6.83 1.45 3.71
N PHE A 95 -5.68 0.80 3.92
CA PHE A 95 -4.46 1.45 4.37
C PHE A 95 -3.21 0.79 3.78
N ALA A 96 -2.09 1.52 3.82
CA ALA A 96 -0.74 1.01 3.60
C ALA A 96 0.22 1.56 4.63
N THR A 97 1.18 0.75 5.10
CA THR A 97 2.25 1.18 6.01
C THR A 97 3.61 1.00 5.36
N GLY A 98 4.48 1.97 5.59
CA GLY A 98 5.90 1.89 5.26
C GLY A 98 6.75 2.07 6.49
N ASN A 99 7.94 1.47 6.48
CA ASN A 99 8.99 1.68 7.48
C ASN A 99 10.36 1.59 6.84
N ASP A 100 11.36 2.15 7.50
CA ASP A 100 12.74 1.96 7.13
C ASP A 100 13.09 0.47 7.24
N PHE A 101 13.94 -0.01 6.35
CA PHE A 101 14.35 -1.40 6.32
C PHE A 101 15.87 -1.47 6.43
N HIS A 102 16.34 -2.33 7.33
CA HIS A 102 17.76 -2.57 7.55
C HIS A 102 17.97 -4.08 7.67
N ASP A 103 18.73 -4.63 6.75
CA ASP A 103 19.11 -6.03 6.73
C ASP A 103 20.53 -6.16 6.15
N GLU A 104 21.35 -7.02 6.70
CA GLU A 104 22.75 -7.16 6.29
C GLU A 104 22.91 -7.85 4.93
N GLU A 105 21.97 -8.71 4.56
CA GLU A 105 22.01 -9.47 3.30
C GLU A 105 21.17 -8.81 2.18
N LEU A 106 20.09 -8.13 2.55
CA LEU A 106 19.14 -7.54 1.61
C LEU A 106 19.34 -6.03 1.53
N SER A 107 20.01 -5.56 0.49
CA SER A 107 20.33 -4.14 0.27
C SER A 107 19.11 -3.33 -0.22
N TYR A 108 18.10 -3.16 0.65
CA TYR A 108 16.95 -2.28 0.47
C TYR A 108 16.88 -1.28 1.61
N GLU A 109 16.25 -0.12 1.36
CA GLU A 109 16.23 1.01 2.30
C GLU A 109 14.86 1.16 2.96
N GLY A 110 13.77 0.91 2.23
CA GLY A 110 12.41 0.98 2.72
C GLY A 110 11.67 -0.34 2.64
N GLN A 111 10.63 -0.51 3.45
CA GLN A 111 9.73 -1.65 3.40
C GLN A 111 8.28 -1.21 3.29
N LEU A 112 7.56 -1.69 2.27
CA LEU A 112 6.10 -1.73 2.29
C LEU A 112 5.67 -2.87 3.21
N ASN A 113 5.28 -2.54 4.44
CA ASN A 113 5.05 -3.54 5.48
C ASN A 113 3.65 -4.15 5.41
N LYS A 114 2.62 -3.32 5.21
CA LYS A 114 1.23 -3.77 5.12
C LYS A 114 0.49 -2.99 4.05
N ILE A 115 -0.41 -3.67 3.34
CA ILE A 115 -1.42 -3.04 2.50
C ILE A 115 -2.70 -3.88 2.57
N HIS A 116 -3.78 -3.27 3.01
CA HIS A 116 -5.05 -3.95 3.23
C HIS A 116 -6.22 -3.08 2.81
N PHE A 117 -7.23 -3.71 2.21
CA PHE A 117 -8.50 -3.08 1.82
C PHE A 117 -9.67 -3.97 2.20
N LEU A 118 -10.77 -3.36 2.60
CA LEU A 118 -12.06 -4.04 2.63
C LEU A 118 -12.41 -4.54 1.22
N LYS A 119 -13.06 -5.70 1.14
CA LYS A 119 -13.31 -6.41 -0.13
C LYS A 119 -14.04 -5.56 -1.17
N GLU A 120 -15.02 -4.78 -0.72
CA GLU A 120 -15.83 -3.89 -1.55
C GLU A 120 -15.05 -2.73 -2.18
N TYR A 121 -13.86 -2.40 -1.64
CA TYR A 121 -12.98 -1.34 -2.15
C TYR A 121 -11.74 -1.86 -2.90
N GLN A 122 -11.65 -3.18 -3.06
CA GLN A 122 -10.58 -3.79 -3.86
C GLN A 122 -10.82 -3.58 -5.37
N ARG A 123 -9.76 -3.68 -6.17
CA ARG A 123 -9.78 -3.58 -7.64
C ARG A 123 -10.29 -2.23 -8.18
N MET A 124 -10.12 -1.16 -7.39
CA MET A 124 -10.53 0.21 -7.72
C MET A 124 -9.35 1.15 -8.00
N GLY A 125 -8.15 0.61 -8.13
CA GLY A 125 -6.93 1.41 -8.31
C GLY A 125 -6.35 1.97 -7.00
N LEU A 126 -7.09 1.96 -5.89
CA LEU A 126 -6.67 2.56 -4.61
C LEU A 126 -5.37 1.95 -4.06
N GLY A 127 -5.14 0.65 -4.28
CA GLY A 127 -3.90 -0.01 -3.87
C GLY A 127 -2.67 0.58 -4.55
N ARG A 128 -2.76 0.85 -5.86
CA ARG A 128 -1.68 1.50 -6.63
C ARG A 128 -1.39 2.90 -6.07
N VAL A 129 -2.42 3.64 -5.76
CA VAL A 129 -2.28 5.01 -5.22
C VAL A 129 -1.62 4.99 -3.84
N LEU A 130 -2.05 4.10 -2.93
CA LEU A 130 -1.42 3.98 -1.61
C LEU A 130 0.05 3.55 -1.71
N VAL A 131 0.39 2.62 -2.62
CA VAL A 131 1.79 2.29 -2.89
C VAL A 131 2.55 3.51 -3.41
N GLY A 132 1.97 4.29 -4.33
CA GLY A 132 2.56 5.53 -4.81
C GLY A 132 2.86 6.54 -3.69
N CYS A 133 1.96 6.69 -2.71
CA CYS A 133 2.20 7.55 -1.55
C CYS A 133 3.33 7.03 -0.65
N VAL A 134 3.40 5.71 -0.43
CA VAL A 134 4.51 5.09 0.32
C VAL A 134 5.83 5.33 -0.40
N VAL A 135 5.88 5.10 -1.70
CA VAL A 135 7.06 5.30 -2.55
C VAL A 135 7.50 6.77 -2.54
N ALA A 136 6.57 7.71 -2.70
CA ALA A 136 6.86 9.14 -2.64
C ALA A 136 7.49 9.54 -1.29
N ARG A 137 7.00 8.97 -0.17
CA ARG A 137 7.59 9.21 1.16
C ARG A 137 9.02 8.69 1.24
N PHE A 138 9.30 7.50 0.71
CA PHE A 138 10.66 6.96 0.67
C PHE A 138 11.59 7.80 -0.21
N ILE A 139 11.16 8.20 -1.40
CA ILE A 139 11.94 9.10 -2.26
C ILE A 139 12.27 10.43 -1.54
N ASN A 140 11.30 11.01 -0.82
CA ASN A 140 11.52 12.24 -0.04
C ASN A 140 12.49 12.04 1.15
N LYS A 141 12.65 10.81 1.65
CA LYS A 141 13.68 10.42 2.63
C LYS A 141 15.06 10.18 1.98
N GLY A 142 15.16 10.24 0.65
CA GLY A 142 16.37 9.94 -0.10
C GLY A 142 16.58 8.46 -0.40
N PHE A 143 15.56 7.61 -0.18
CA PHE A 143 15.62 6.18 -0.48
C PHE A 143 15.40 5.93 -1.96
N ASN A 144 16.12 4.97 -2.52
CA ASN A 144 16.02 4.55 -3.91
C ASN A 144 15.42 3.16 -4.09
N SER A 145 15.29 2.40 -3.00
CA SER A 145 14.88 1.00 -3.04
C SER A 145 13.86 0.65 -1.97
N MET A 146 13.01 -0.33 -2.27
CA MET A 146 11.98 -0.82 -1.36
C MET A 146 11.82 -2.33 -1.50
N ILE A 147 11.52 -3.00 -0.39
CA ILE A 147 11.18 -4.41 -0.33
C ILE A 147 9.78 -4.60 0.27
N LEU A 148 9.16 -5.73 -0.02
CA LEU A 148 8.00 -6.24 0.73
C LEU A 148 8.09 -7.76 0.87
N PHE A 149 7.42 -8.28 1.89
CA PHE A 149 7.26 -9.71 2.11
C PHE A 149 5.77 -10.06 2.09
N ALA A 150 5.38 -10.98 1.23
CA ALA A 150 4.03 -11.51 1.13
C ALA A 150 4.06 -13.03 1.29
N ASP A 151 2.96 -13.60 1.78
CA ASP A 151 2.78 -15.04 1.73
C ASP A 151 2.62 -15.49 0.27
N THR A 152 3.27 -16.61 -0.12
CA THR A 152 3.23 -17.11 -1.51
C THR A 152 1.84 -17.54 -1.97
N GLY A 153 0.94 -17.87 -1.03
CA GLY A 153 -0.48 -18.14 -1.29
C GLY A 153 -1.36 -16.88 -1.35
N ASN A 154 -0.80 -15.69 -1.14
CA ASN A 154 -1.57 -14.45 -1.15
C ASN A 154 -1.98 -14.07 -2.59
N PRO A 155 -3.29 -13.92 -2.88
CA PRO A 155 -3.75 -13.51 -4.20
C PRO A 155 -3.24 -12.13 -4.65
N ALA A 156 -2.74 -11.29 -3.73
CA ALA A 156 -2.13 -10.00 -4.03
C ALA A 156 -0.77 -10.11 -4.74
N ILE A 157 -0.16 -11.29 -4.85
CA ILE A 157 1.11 -11.52 -5.59
C ILE A 157 1.03 -10.95 -7.01
N LYS A 158 -0.07 -11.18 -7.72
CA LYS A 158 -0.28 -10.63 -9.07
C LYS A 158 -0.27 -9.10 -9.13
N PHE A 159 -0.66 -8.43 -8.05
CA PHE A 159 -0.60 -6.98 -7.96
C PHE A 159 0.86 -6.48 -7.94
N TYR A 160 1.73 -7.17 -7.22
CA TYR A 160 3.15 -6.80 -7.17
C TYR A 160 3.89 -7.12 -8.47
N ASP A 161 3.50 -8.21 -9.17
CA ASP A 161 4.01 -8.49 -10.53
C ASP A 161 3.62 -7.37 -11.51
N VAL A 162 2.38 -6.85 -11.45
CA VAL A 162 1.93 -5.70 -12.27
C VAL A 162 2.73 -4.44 -11.95
N LEU A 163 3.13 -4.23 -10.71
CA LEU A 163 3.99 -3.14 -10.29
C LEU A 163 5.48 -3.41 -10.61
N LYS A 164 5.78 -4.46 -11.39
CA LYS A 164 7.12 -4.87 -11.80
C LYS A 164 8.09 -5.09 -10.62
N GLY A 165 7.57 -5.60 -9.51
CA GLY A 165 8.42 -6.05 -8.42
C GLY A 165 9.27 -7.23 -8.86
N GLU A 166 10.58 -7.16 -8.58
CA GLU A 166 11.49 -8.29 -8.77
C GLU A 166 11.21 -9.33 -7.69
N ARG A 167 10.95 -10.57 -8.11
CA ARG A 167 10.82 -11.71 -7.17
C ARG A 167 12.19 -12.09 -6.65
N LEU A 168 12.38 -11.97 -5.34
CA LEU A 168 13.63 -12.38 -4.71
C LEU A 168 13.58 -13.87 -4.41
N LEU A 169 14.61 -14.57 -4.85
CA LEU A 169 14.75 -16.01 -4.68
C LEU A 169 15.75 -16.29 -3.56
N ASP A 170 15.54 -17.39 -2.85
CA ASP A 170 16.54 -17.91 -1.91
C ASP A 170 17.75 -18.53 -2.64
N LYS A 171 18.67 -19.10 -1.87
CA LYS A 171 19.90 -19.73 -2.42
C LYS A 171 19.61 -20.96 -3.29
N GLU A 172 18.47 -21.58 -3.11
CA GLU A 172 17.96 -22.72 -3.87
C GLU A 172 17.16 -22.32 -5.11
N GLY A 173 16.96 -21.00 -5.34
CA GLY A 173 16.18 -20.46 -6.44
C GLY A 173 14.67 -20.49 -6.20
N THR A 174 14.23 -20.65 -4.95
CA THR A 174 12.81 -20.72 -4.58
C THR A 174 12.28 -19.30 -4.22
N PHE A 175 11.12 -18.95 -4.75
CA PHE A 175 10.43 -17.74 -4.38
C PHE A 175 9.68 -17.91 -3.06
N LEU A 176 10.09 -17.16 -2.05
CA LEU A 176 9.51 -17.20 -0.69
C LEU A 176 8.59 -16.02 -0.38
N GLY A 177 8.14 -15.29 -1.40
CA GLY A 177 7.19 -14.19 -1.24
C GLY A 177 7.82 -12.80 -1.10
N ALA A 178 9.13 -12.67 -1.24
CA ALA A 178 9.79 -11.37 -1.19
C ALA A 178 9.83 -10.70 -2.57
N TYR A 179 9.45 -9.42 -2.61
CA TYR A 179 9.53 -8.55 -3.78
C TYR A 179 10.41 -7.35 -3.51
N GLY A 180 11.25 -7.01 -4.48
CA GLY A 180 12.13 -5.83 -4.42
C GLY A 180 11.90 -4.86 -5.57
N TRP A 181 12.11 -3.59 -5.31
CA TRP A 181 12.23 -2.51 -6.30
C TRP A 181 13.53 -1.75 -6.03
N LYS A 182 14.43 -1.71 -7.01
CA LYS A 182 15.73 -1.05 -6.93
C LYS A 182 15.69 0.40 -7.43
N ASP A 183 14.59 0.80 -8.07
CA ASP A 183 14.36 2.14 -8.60
C ASP A 183 12.95 2.60 -8.23
N LEU A 184 12.86 3.41 -7.19
CA LEU A 184 11.60 3.95 -6.71
C LEU A 184 11.00 5.01 -7.63
N GLN A 185 11.80 5.68 -8.47
CA GLN A 185 11.26 6.64 -9.45
C GLN A 185 10.43 5.92 -10.51
N VAL A 186 10.95 4.80 -11.04
CA VAL A 186 10.22 3.96 -11.98
C VAL A 186 8.93 3.41 -11.35
N LEU A 187 8.99 2.94 -10.10
CA LEU A 187 7.79 2.46 -9.40
C LEU A 187 6.78 3.58 -9.18
N PHE A 188 7.23 4.79 -8.84
CA PHE A 188 6.39 5.95 -8.65
C PHE A 188 5.65 6.32 -9.94
N GLU A 189 6.34 6.34 -11.09
CA GLU A 189 5.75 6.57 -12.40
C GLU A 189 4.68 5.51 -12.74
N LEU A 190 4.97 4.23 -12.47
CA LEU A 190 4.00 3.15 -12.64
C LEU A 190 2.75 3.34 -11.76
N CYS A 191 2.93 3.81 -10.53
CA CYS A 191 1.81 4.07 -9.61
C CYS A 191 0.99 5.28 -10.05
N SER A 192 1.61 6.23 -10.75
CA SER A 192 1.03 7.52 -11.15
C SER A 192 0.37 7.47 -12.52
N SER A 193 0.79 6.54 -13.41
CA SER A 193 0.22 6.40 -14.73
C SER A 193 -1.23 5.92 -14.65
N ALA A 194 -2.16 6.67 -15.22
CA ALA A 194 -3.53 6.20 -15.42
C ALA A 194 -3.51 4.97 -16.34
N ASP A 195 -4.31 3.95 -16.03
CA ASP A 195 -4.46 2.76 -16.89
C ASP A 195 -4.88 3.17 -18.31
N SER A 196 -3.93 3.14 -19.25
CA SER A 196 -4.20 3.26 -20.69
C SER A 196 -4.79 1.98 -21.29
N THR A 197 -5.21 1.02 -20.47
CA THR A 197 -5.71 -0.30 -20.91
C THR A 197 -7.23 -0.41 -20.99
N ASN A 198 -7.95 0.66 -21.36
CA ASN A 198 -9.36 0.50 -21.79
C ASN A 198 -9.59 1.09 -23.18
N LYS A 199 -8.75 0.69 -24.15
CA LYS A 199 -9.12 0.73 -25.57
C LYS A 199 -9.66 -0.63 -25.95
N GLY A 200 -10.89 -0.92 -25.53
CA GLY A 200 -11.71 -1.95 -26.15
C GLY A 200 -11.97 -1.54 -27.59
N SER A 201 -11.34 -2.26 -28.51
CA SER A 201 -11.71 -2.24 -29.92
C SER A 201 -13.18 -2.60 -30.07
N VAL A 202 -13.96 -1.60 -30.45
CA VAL A 202 -15.29 -1.83 -31.04
C VAL A 202 -15.04 -2.10 -32.53
N HIS A 203 -15.27 -3.31 -32.94
CA HIS A 203 -15.61 -3.69 -34.31
C HIS A 203 -16.93 -4.42 -34.29
#